data_b42e5d1844337b5439bc03ed2c0116a5
#
_entry.id   b42e5d1844337b5439bc03ed2c0116a5
#
_cell.length_a   1.000
_cell.length_b   1.000
_cell.length_c   1.000
_cell.angle_alpha   90.00
_cell.angle_beta   90.00
_cell.angle_gamma   90.00
#
_symmetry.space_group_name_H-M   'P 1'
#
loop_
_entity.id
_entity.type
_entity.pdbx_description
1 polymer ?
#
loop_
_entity_poly.entity_id
_entity_poly.type
_entity_poly.pdbx_seq_one_letter_code
_entity_poly.pdbx_strand_id
1 'polypeptide(L)'
;EVFADYLVHKGGKHKWITIFIFLLTVSIISGFINNTAAVAIFIPLGIDLCQRFHISPTKILLPLSYAAIFGGTLTLIGTSTNLVVSSLMETSGLEPFSMFEFSKLGFIFLGVGTIYNTIIARWFLPSRAVVSSLTQKYHMGVYLTEFKVGPDSPLVGNTIRSLNIEEKYNLQVFKIIRGEEHFRFSLKSLQIQVGDIFVAQVHVNELLKFRDDMNVLLLSDVKMSE
;
A
#
# COMPACT_ATOMS: atom_id res chain seq x y z
N GLU A 1 2.24 15.97 -6.26
CA GLU A 1 1.19 16.23 -7.28
C GLU A 1 1.74 17.04 -8.45
N VAL A 2 2.31 18.23 -8.24
CA VAL A 2 2.84 19.12 -9.31
C VAL A 2 3.88 18.43 -10.20
N PHE A 3 4.79 17.63 -9.61
CA PHE A 3 5.82 16.92 -10.38
C PHE A 3 5.25 15.74 -11.20
N ALA A 4 4.26 15.04 -10.67
CA ALA A 4 3.55 13.99 -11.40
C ALA A 4 2.79 14.58 -12.59
N ASP A 5 2.12 15.70 -12.39
CA ASP A 5 1.40 16.44 -13.45
C ASP A 5 2.36 16.92 -14.55
N TYR A 6 3.53 17.43 -14.16
CA TYR A 6 4.58 17.80 -15.11
C TYR A 6 5.07 16.62 -15.96
N LEU A 7 5.34 15.46 -15.32
CA LEU A 7 5.76 14.25 -16.01
C LEU A 7 4.70 13.73 -16.98
N VAL A 8 3.43 13.74 -16.56
CA VAL A 8 2.30 13.33 -17.40
C VAL A 8 2.13 14.31 -18.58
N HIS A 9 2.27 15.59 -18.33
CA HIS A 9 2.16 16.62 -19.40
C HIS A 9 3.28 16.47 -20.45
N LYS A 10 4.51 16.19 -20.02
CA LYS A 10 5.68 16.03 -20.89
C LYS A 10 5.73 14.64 -21.59
N GLY A 11 5.24 13.58 -20.93
CA GLY A 11 5.14 12.23 -21.50
C GLY A 11 3.92 12.04 -22.40
N GLY A 12 2.98 12.97 -22.43
CA GLY A 12 1.76 12.93 -23.22
C GLY A 12 0.89 11.71 -22.88
N LYS A 13 0.14 11.22 -23.91
CA LYS A 13 -0.72 10.03 -23.76
C LYS A 13 0.05 8.69 -23.68
N HIS A 14 1.38 8.71 -23.82
CA HIS A 14 2.21 7.51 -23.87
C HIS A 14 2.77 7.13 -22.50
N LYS A 15 2.03 6.31 -21.76
CA LYS A 15 2.39 5.85 -20.41
C LYS A 15 3.83 5.35 -20.26
N TRP A 16 4.36 4.63 -21.24
CA TRP A 16 5.71 4.06 -21.18
C TRP A 16 6.81 5.12 -21.32
N ILE A 17 6.55 6.20 -22.07
CA ILE A 17 7.46 7.34 -22.15
C ILE A 17 7.51 8.07 -20.82
N THR A 18 6.37 8.27 -20.18
CA THR A 18 6.30 8.88 -18.84
C THR A 18 7.06 8.05 -17.81
N ILE A 19 6.90 6.71 -17.83
CA ILE A 19 7.64 5.80 -16.94
C ILE A 19 9.14 5.88 -17.21
N PHE A 20 9.56 5.88 -18.48
CA PHE A 20 10.97 6.04 -18.85
C PHE A 20 11.56 7.34 -18.32
N ILE A 21 10.88 8.48 -18.52
CA ILE A 21 11.33 9.79 -18.03
C ILE A 21 11.38 9.78 -16.49
N PHE A 22 10.40 9.18 -15.83
CA PHE A 22 10.37 9.01 -14.38
C PHE A 22 11.59 8.21 -13.88
N LEU A 23 11.85 7.05 -14.45
CA LEU A 23 13.00 6.21 -14.08
C LEU A 23 14.34 6.91 -14.35
N LEU A 24 14.45 7.62 -15.48
CA LEU A 24 15.63 8.40 -15.80
C LEU A 24 15.88 9.52 -14.78
N THR A 25 14.81 10.23 -14.39
CA THR A 25 14.89 11.28 -13.36
C THR A 25 15.37 10.71 -12.02
N VAL A 26 14.80 9.57 -11.61
CA VAL A 26 15.22 8.88 -10.39
C VAL A 26 16.69 8.48 -10.45
N SER A 27 17.14 7.92 -11.57
CA SER A 27 18.55 7.53 -11.76
C SER A 27 19.49 8.73 -11.63
N ILE A 28 19.18 9.86 -12.24
CA ILE A 28 20.00 11.06 -12.15
C ILE A 28 20.08 11.57 -10.70
N ILE A 29 18.96 11.64 -10.01
CA ILE A 29 18.89 12.12 -8.62
C ILE A 29 19.63 11.15 -7.68
N SER A 30 19.46 9.84 -7.88
CA SER A 30 20.14 8.81 -7.09
C SER A 30 21.66 8.82 -7.27
N GLY A 31 22.17 9.43 -8.32
CA GLY A 31 23.62 9.68 -8.48
C GLY A 31 24.22 10.62 -7.42
N PHE A 32 23.40 11.42 -6.75
CA PHE A 32 23.84 12.43 -5.78
C PHE A 32 23.32 12.17 -4.37
N ILE A 33 22.38 11.23 -4.19
CA ILE A 33 21.85 10.83 -2.88
C ILE A 33 21.85 9.31 -2.78
N ASN A 34 21.81 8.79 -1.54
CA ASN A 34 21.76 7.36 -1.30
C ASN A 34 20.57 6.70 -2.01
N ASN A 35 20.79 5.55 -2.65
CA ASN A 35 19.78 4.79 -3.40
C ASN A 35 18.51 4.52 -2.59
N THR A 36 18.67 4.15 -1.30
CA THR A 36 17.51 3.88 -0.42
C THR A 36 16.69 5.13 -0.19
N ALA A 37 17.34 6.28 0.02
CA ALA A 37 16.65 7.56 0.19
C ALA A 37 15.93 7.97 -1.10
N ALA A 38 16.60 7.82 -2.26
CA ALA A 38 15.97 8.08 -3.56
C ALA A 38 14.72 7.23 -3.74
N VAL A 39 14.82 5.92 -3.55
CA VAL A 39 13.66 5.01 -3.67
C VAL A 39 12.55 5.43 -2.72
N ALA A 40 12.84 5.68 -1.44
CA ALA A 40 11.84 6.06 -0.44
C ALA A 40 11.08 7.35 -0.83
N ILE A 41 11.76 8.35 -1.34
CA ILE A 41 11.17 9.62 -1.81
C ILE A 41 10.27 9.40 -3.03
N PHE A 42 10.68 8.52 -3.96
CA PHE A 42 9.96 8.34 -5.22
C PHE A 42 8.91 7.23 -5.20
N ILE A 43 8.81 6.39 -4.16
CA ILE A 43 7.74 5.38 -4.01
C ILE A 43 6.33 6.00 -4.09
N PRO A 44 5.98 7.05 -3.32
CA PRO A 44 4.65 7.65 -3.39
C PRO A 44 4.30 8.15 -4.79
N LEU A 45 5.26 8.76 -5.48
CA LEU A 45 5.10 9.24 -6.85
C LEU A 45 4.93 8.08 -7.84
N GLY A 46 5.69 6.99 -7.66
CA GLY A 46 5.54 5.77 -8.44
C GLY A 46 4.16 5.14 -8.28
N ILE A 47 3.61 5.15 -7.06
CA ILE A 47 2.24 4.66 -6.77
C ILE A 47 1.19 5.55 -7.43
N ASP A 48 1.34 6.87 -7.38
CA ASP A 48 0.44 7.81 -8.07
C ASP A 48 0.43 7.57 -9.60
N LEU A 49 1.60 7.36 -10.21
CA LEU A 49 1.70 6.99 -11.63
C LEU A 49 1.03 5.63 -11.93
N CYS A 50 1.13 4.65 -11.02
CA CYS A 50 0.42 3.38 -11.15
C CYS A 50 -1.10 3.58 -11.23
N GLN A 51 -1.65 4.41 -10.36
CA GLN A 51 -3.08 4.71 -10.30
C GLN A 51 -3.55 5.45 -11.55
N ARG A 52 -2.84 6.51 -11.96
CA ARG A 52 -3.18 7.34 -13.13
C ARG A 52 -3.16 6.55 -14.45
N PHE A 53 -2.19 5.66 -14.62
CA PHE A 53 -2.06 4.86 -15.84
C PHE A 53 -2.71 3.48 -15.77
N HIS A 54 -3.32 3.11 -14.66
CA HIS A 54 -3.90 1.79 -14.41
C HIS A 54 -2.88 0.66 -14.67
N ILE A 55 -1.66 0.82 -14.13
CA ILE A 55 -0.54 -0.11 -14.25
C ILE A 55 -0.28 -0.74 -12.89
N SER A 56 0.05 -2.03 -12.89
CA SER A 56 0.46 -2.73 -11.67
C SER A 56 1.70 -2.08 -11.03
N PRO A 57 1.74 -1.85 -9.70
CA PRO A 57 2.91 -1.33 -8.99
C PRO A 57 4.17 -2.14 -9.22
N THR A 58 4.07 -3.44 -9.42
CA THR A 58 5.23 -4.29 -9.76
C THR A 58 5.98 -3.76 -10.97
N LYS A 59 5.27 -3.19 -11.95
CA LYS A 59 5.84 -2.66 -13.20
C LYS A 59 6.50 -1.27 -13.04
N ILE A 60 6.35 -0.63 -11.90
CA ILE A 60 6.98 0.66 -11.61
C ILE A 60 7.93 0.57 -10.42
N LEU A 61 7.53 -0.06 -9.31
CA LEU A 61 8.34 -0.06 -8.09
C LEU A 61 9.61 -0.92 -8.21
N LEU A 62 9.54 -2.05 -8.89
CA LEU A 62 10.73 -2.86 -9.15
C LEU A 62 11.72 -2.13 -10.07
N PRO A 63 11.31 -1.60 -11.25
CA PRO A 63 12.16 -0.73 -12.07
C PRO A 63 12.69 0.50 -11.35
N LEU A 64 11.91 1.12 -10.46
CA LEU A 64 12.35 2.25 -9.62
C LEU A 64 13.59 1.89 -8.79
N SER A 65 13.56 0.71 -8.17
CA SER A 65 14.70 0.22 -7.37
C SER A 65 15.97 0.05 -8.21
N TYR A 66 15.85 -0.57 -9.38
CA TYR A 66 17.00 -0.72 -10.29
C TYR A 66 17.47 0.62 -10.87
N ALA A 67 16.55 1.54 -11.19
CA ALA A 67 16.90 2.87 -11.66
C ALA A 67 17.75 3.63 -10.64
N ALA A 68 17.41 3.53 -9.34
CA ALA A 68 18.21 4.11 -8.28
C ALA A 68 19.63 3.48 -8.20
N ILE A 69 19.74 2.15 -8.36
CA ILE A 69 21.04 1.46 -8.36
C ILE A 69 21.91 1.91 -9.53
N PHE A 70 21.35 2.00 -10.74
CA PHE A 70 22.10 2.52 -11.90
C PHE A 70 22.53 3.97 -11.69
N GLY A 71 21.69 4.80 -11.10
CA GLY A 71 22.04 6.16 -10.73
C GLY A 71 23.17 6.23 -9.73
N GLY A 72 23.17 5.37 -8.72
CA GLY A 72 24.21 5.29 -7.69
C GLY A 72 25.63 5.01 -8.24
N THR A 73 25.74 4.49 -9.47
CA THR A 73 27.03 4.29 -10.13
C THR A 73 27.57 5.53 -10.83
N LEU A 74 26.82 6.65 -10.86
CA LEU A 74 27.27 7.87 -11.56
C LEU A 74 28.38 8.62 -10.84
N THR A 75 28.34 8.66 -9.52
CA THR A 75 29.27 9.46 -8.72
C THR A 75 29.84 8.68 -7.55
N LEU A 76 30.89 9.20 -6.95
CA LEU A 76 31.49 8.64 -5.75
C LEU A 76 30.50 8.55 -4.57
N ILE A 77 29.64 9.54 -4.39
CA ILE A 77 28.69 9.61 -3.27
C ILE A 77 27.35 8.91 -3.54
N GLY A 78 27.09 8.47 -4.77
CA GLY A 78 25.83 7.83 -5.15
C GLY A 78 25.55 6.50 -4.44
N THR A 79 26.60 5.80 -4.01
CA THR A 79 26.48 4.59 -3.18
C THR A 79 27.62 4.51 -2.15
N SER A 80 27.28 3.98 -0.97
CA SER A 80 28.26 3.76 0.11
C SER A 80 29.41 2.83 -0.29
N THR A 81 29.18 1.90 -1.19
CA THR A 81 30.23 0.99 -1.70
C THR A 81 31.38 1.76 -2.35
N ASN A 82 31.07 2.77 -3.17
CA ASN A 82 32.09 3.58 -3.83
C ASN A 82 32.95 4.36 -2.80
N LEU A 83 32.27 4.91 -1.77
CA LEU A 83 32.97 5.62 -0.68
C LEU A 83 33.88 4.68 0.11
N VAL A 84 33.44 3.48 0.45
CA VAL A 84 34.23 2.49 1.19
C VAL A 84 35.46 2.09 0.38
N VAL A 85 35.31 1.80 -0.92
CA VAL A 85 36.44 1.43 -1.77
C VAL A 85 37.46 2.58 -1.89
N SER A 86 36.97 3.81 -2.08
CA SER A 86 37.82 5.00 -2.14
C SER A 86 38.62 5.23 -0.85
N SER A 87 37.96 5.05 0.31
CA SER A 87 38.63 5.14 1.62
C SER A 87 39.67 4.03 1.85
N LEU A 88 39.42 2.81 1.39
CA LEU A 88 40.39 1.72 1.46
C LEU A 88 41.59 1.97 0.57
N MET A 89 41.40 2.57 -0.61
CA MET A 89 42.53 2.97 -1.48
C MET A 89 43.42 4.00 -0.78
N GLU A 90 42.81 5.03 -0.18
CA GLU A 90 43.54 6.06 0.57
C GLU A 90 44.33 5.46 1.73
N THR A 91 43.73 4.57 2.52
CA THR A 91 44.43 3.89 3.64
C THR A 91 45.52 2.95 3.16
N SER A 92 45.47 2.47 1.91
CA SER A 92 46.49 1.64 1.28
C SER A 92 47.59 2.45 0.58
N GLY A 93 47.59 3.77 0.68
CA GLY A 93 48.57 4.67 0.05
C GLY A 93 48.33 4.87 -1.46
N LEU A 94 47.15 4.54 -1.97
CA LEU A 94 46.76 4.80 -3.34
C LEU A 94 45.95 6.10 -3.42
N GLU A 95 45.91 6.73 -4.58
CA GLU A 95 45.05 7.90 -4.80
C GLU A 95 43.57 7.53 -4.70
N PRO A 96 42.78 8.24 -3.88
CA PRO A 96 41.33 8.02 -3.79
C PRO A 96 40.63 8.45 -5.07
N PHE A 97 39.46 7.88 -5.33
CA PHE A 97 38.66 8.22 -6.50
C PHE A 97 38.14 9.67 -6.44
N SER A 98 38.18 10.33 -7.58
CA SER A 98 37.50 11.61 -7.76
C SER A 98 35.99 11.47 -7.83
N MET A 99 35.24 12.56 -7.57
CA MET A 99 33.78 12.61 -7.51
C MET A 99 33.10 11.98 -8.74
N PHE A 100 33.64 12.24 -9.95
CA PHE A 100 33.06 11.86 -11.23
C PHE A 100 33.84 10.78 -11.97
N GLU A 101 34.75 10.11 -11.34
CA GLU A 101 35.57 9.07 -11.99
C GLU A 101 34.74 7.91 -12.49
N PHE A 102 33.71 7.56 -11.73
CA PHE A 102 32.74 6.52 -12.09
C PHE A 102 31.80 6.93 -13.22
N SER A 103 31.66 8.23 -13.53
CA SER A 103 30.63 8.73 -14.45
C SER A 103 30.73 8.18 -15.86
N LYS A 104 31.93 7.89 -16.35
CA LYS A 104 32.12 7.35 -17.70
C LYS A 104 31.37 6.02 -17.88
N LEU A 105 31.52 5.10 -16.94
CA LEU A 105 30.83 3.82 -16.92
C LEU A 105 29.38 3.98 -16.45
N GLY A 106 29.17 4.85 -15.46
CA GLY A 106 27.86 5.15 -14.89
C GLY A 106 26.84 5.66 -15.91
N PHE A 107 27.24 6.51 -16.85
CA PHE A 107 26.36 6.96 -17.95
C PHE A 107 25.95 5.82 -18.89
N ILE A 108 26.82 4.87 -19.14
CA ILE A 108 26.49 3.68 -19.93
C ILE A 108 25.46 2.84 -19.19
N PHE A 109 25.69 2.56 -17.89
CA PHE A 109 24.73 1.81 -17.06
C PHE A 109 23.39 2.53 -16.91
N LEU A 110 23.41 3.86 -16.74
CA LEU A 110 22.19 4.65 -16.66
C LEU A 110 21.39 4.58 -17.98
N GLY A 111 22.03 4.81 -19.13
CA GLY A 111 21.37 4.80 -20.43
C GLY A 111 20.82 3.40 -20.79
N VAL A 112 21.73 2.42 -20.87
CA VAL A 112 21.37 1.04 -21.23
C VAL A 112 20.45 0.43 -20.16
N GLY A 113 20.76 0.63 -18.87
CA GLY A 113 19.99 0.09 -17.77
C GLY A 113 18.56 0.65 -17.70
N THR A 114 18.37 1.95 -17.91
CA THR A 114 17.02 2.57 -17.89
C THR A 114 16.17 2.10 -19.07
N ILE A 115 16.77 1.99 -20.28
CA ILE A 115 16.09 1.46 -21.47
C ILE A 115 15.68 -0.01 -21.22
N TYR A 116 16.64 -0.85 -20.83
CA TYR A 116 16.42 -2.27 -20.54
C TYR A 116 15.33 -2.44 -19.46
N ASN A 117 15.42 -1.69 -18.37
CA ASN A 117 14.50 -1.74 -17.25
C ASN A 117 13.06 -1.36 -17.66
N THR A 118 12.91 -0.36 -18.53
CA THR A 118 11.61 0.04 -19.08
C THR A 118 11.01 -1.05 -19.99
N ILE A 119 11.86 -1.69 -20.80
CA ILE A 119 11.45 -2.80 -21.67
C ILE A 119 11.01 -4.00 -20.83
N ILE A 120 11.79 -4.41 -19.84
CA ILE A 120 11.47 -5.50 -18.91
C ILE A 120 10.16 -5.20 -18.16
N ALA A 121 9.98 -3.97 -17.67
CA ALA A 121 8.76 -3.55 -16.98
C ALA A 121 7.51 -3.73 -17.86
N ARG A 122 7.65 -3.44 -19.14
CA ARG A 122 6.54 -3.53 -20.10
C ARG A 122 6.15 -4.98 -20.41
N TRP A 123 7.14 -5.83 -20.71
CA TRP A 123 6.92 -7.12 -21.37
C TRP A 123 7.04 -8.32 -20.43
N PHE A 124 7.96 -8.29 -19.48
CA PHE A 124 8.31 -9.45 -18.66
C PHE A 124 7.74 -9.42 -17.25
N LEU A 125 7.51 -8.22 -16.68
CA LEU A 125 6.99 -8.16 -15.32
C LEU A 125 5.50 -8.53 -15.26
N PRO A 126 5.12 -9.49 -14.39
CA PRO A 126 3.73 -9.87 -14.20
C PRO A 126 2.93 -8.69 -13.65
N SER A 127 1.73 -8.50 -14.20
CA SER A 127 0.76 -7.58 -13.62
C SER A 127 0.13 -8.24 -12.41
N ARG A 128 0.78 -8.15 -11.26
CA ARG A 128 0.13 -8.52 -10.00
C ARG A 128 -0.87 -7.42 -9.69
N ALA A 129 -2.14 -7.82 -9.51
CA ALA A 129 -3.14 -6.89 -9.05
C ALA A 129 -2.57 -6.19 -7.82
N VAL A 130 -2.63 -4.86 -7.82
CA VAL A 130 -2.37 -4.11 -6.60
C VAL A 130 -3.23 -4.76 -5.54
N VAL A 131 -2.64 -5.04 -4.39
CA VAL A 131 -3.39 -5.25 -3.16
C VAL A 131 -4.05 -3.91 -2.73
N SER A 132 -4.30 -3.00 -3.68
CA SER A 132 -5.28 -1.92 -3.56
C SER A 132 -6.69 -2.46 -3.33
N SER A 133 -6.91 -3.75 -3.68
CA SER A 133 -8.10 -4.43 -3.21
C SER A 133 -8.09 -4.65 -1.69
N LEU A 134 -6.94 -4.66 -1.01
CA LEU A 134 -6.92 -4.62 0.45
C LEU A 134 -7.13 -3.18 0.95
N THR A 135 -6.50 -2.16 0.35
CA THR A 135 -6.72 -0.76 0.75
C THR A 135 -8.05 -0.23 0.22
N GLN A 136 -8.49 -0.62 -0.97
CA GLN A 136 -9.86 -0.34 -1.46
C GLN A 136 -10.92 -1.24 -0.79
N LYS A 137 -10.57 -2.46 -0.41
CA LYS A 137 -11.42 -3.31 0.43
C LYS A 137 -11.45 -2.83 1.88
N TYR A 138 -10.39 -2.12 2.34
CA TYR A 138 -10.34 -1.49 3.66
C TYR A 138 -10.75 -0.01 3.64
N HIS A 139 -10.76 0.70 2.49
CA HIS A 139 -11.25 2.08 2.37
C HIS A 139 -12.65 2.21 1.77
N MET A 140 -13.26 1.15 1.28
CA MET A 140 -14.70 1.10 1.13
C MET A 140 -15.28 0.26 2.28
N GLY A 141 -15.06 0.77 3.48
CA GLY A 141 -16.05 0.78 4.51
C GLY A 141 -16.50 -0.55 5.08
N VAL A 142 -15.63 -1.58 5.10
CA VAL A 142 -15.95 -2.77 5.86
C VAL A 142 -15.17 -2.73 7.17
N TYR A 143 -15.85 -2.45 8.27
CA TYR A 143 -15.25 -2.41 9.60
C TYR A 143 -15.55 -3.70 10.35
N LEU A 144 -14.53 -4.28 10.99
CA LEU A 144 -14.75 -5.25 12.05
C LEU A 144 -15.08 -4.45 13.31
N THR A 145 -16.29 -4.63 13.80
CA THR A 145 -16.78 -3.87 14.95
C THR A 145 -17.53 -4.77 15.92
N GLU A 146 -17.66 -4.31 17.14
CA GLU A 146 -18.36 -5.00 18.21
C GLU A 146 -19.66 -4.26 18.54
N PHE A 147 -20.78 -5.00 18.44
CA PHE A 147 -22.10 -4.51 18.80
C PHE A 147 -22.61 -5.20 20.05
N LYS A 148 -23.01 -4.46 21.06
CA LYS A 148 -23.66 -5.01 22.23
C LYS A 148 -25.18 -4.91 22.12
N VAL A 149 -25.87 -6.02 22.33
CA VAL A 149 -27.33 -6.11 22.27
C VAL A 149 -27.95 -5.51 23.53
N GLY A 150 -28.72 -4.46 23.35
CA GLY A 150 -29.47 -3.81 24.42
C GLY A 150 -30.74 -4.56 24.80
N PRO A 151 -31.39 -4.21 25.95
CA PRO A 151 -32.64 -4.84 26.40
C PRO A 151 -33.81 -4.59 25.44
N ASP A 152 -33.84 -3.43 24.76
CA ASP A 152 -34.91 -3.02 23.86
C ASP A 152 -34.58 -3.35 22.38
N SER A 153 -33.58 -4.19 22.13
CA SER A 153 -33.17 -4.56 20.78
C SER A 153 -34.14 -5.57 20.18
N PRO A 154 -34.59 -5.37 18.92
CA PRO A 154 -35.41 -6.35 18.17
C PRO A 154 -34.68 -7.69 17.93
N LEU A 155 -33.38 -7.75 18.19
CA LEU A 155 -32.59 -8.98 18.08
C LEU A 155 -32.91 -9.97 19.20
N VAL A 156 -33.33 -9.52 20.37
CA VAL A 156 -33.55 -10.34 21.56
C VAL A 156 -34.64 -11.40 21.31
N GLY A 157 -34.33 -12.67 21.61
CA GLY A 157 -35.22 -13.79 21.41
C GLY A 157 -35.27 -14.34 19.99
N ASN A 158 -34.71 -13.64 19.02
CA ASN A 158 -34.63 -14.04 17.62
C ASN A 158 -33.28 -14.69 17.28
N THR A 159 -33.13 -15.19 16.05
CA THR A 159 -31.87 -15.71 15.52
C THR A 159 -31.37 -14.83 14.38
N ILE A 160 -30.07 -14.86 14.09
CA ILE A 160 -29.49 -14.18 12.92
C ILE A 160 -30.24 -14.57 11.63
N ARG A 161 -30.59 -15.86 11.52
CA ARG A 161 -31.29 -16.41 10.36
C ARG A 161 -32.72 -15.93 10.24
N SER A 162 -33.48 -15.87 11.35
CA SER A 162 -34.88 -15.47 11.32
C SER A 162 -35.09 -14.01 10.90
N LEU A 163 -34.14 -13.13 11.26
CA LEU A 163 -34.17 -11.71 10.93
C LEU A 163 -33.43 -11.36 9.64
N ASN A 164 -32.76 -12.36 9.01
CA ASN A 164 -31.97 -12.21 7.78
C ASN A 164 -31.02 -11.00 7.80
N ILE A 165 -30.40 -10.73 8.97
CA ILE A 165 -29.62 -9.52 9.18
C ILE A 165 -28.35 -9.47 8.34
N GLU A 166 -27.75 -10.63 8.00
CA GLU A 166 -26.56 -10.69 7.17
C GLU A 166 -26.80 -10.16 5.76
N GLU A 167 -27.94 -10.52 5.14
CA GLU A 167 -28.27 -10.05 3.80
C GLU A 167 -28.84 -8.62 3.82
N LYS A 168 -29.71 -8.31 4.81
CA LYS A 168 -30.37 -7.02 4.91
C LYS A 168 -29.40 -5.85 5.12
N TYR A 169 -28.34 -6.06 5.91
CA TYR A 169 -27.36 -5.02 6.24
C TYR A 169 -25.96 -5.28 5.66
N ASN A 170 -25.84 -6.27 4.76
CA ASN A 170 -24.57 -6.70 4.21
C ASN A 170 -23.49 -6.87 5.30
N LEU A 171 -23.88 -7.56 6.38
CA LEU A 171 -23.13 -7.74 7.62
C LEU A 171 -22.79 -9.22 7.76
N GLN A 172 -21.56 -9.52 8.17
CA GLN A 172 -21.13 -10.90 8.43
C GLN A 172 -20.73 -11.04 9.90
N VAL A 173 -21.41 -11.92 10.64
CA VAL A 173 -21.10 -12.20 12.04
C VAL A 173 -20.06 -13.32 12.14
N PHE A 174 -18.94 -13.06 12.79
CA PHE A 174 -17.85 -14.03 13.00
C PHE A 174 -17.91 -14.69 14.38
N LYS A 175 -18.46 -13.99 15.37
CA LYS A 175 -18.43 -14.43 16.74
C LYS A 175 -19.54 -13.75 17.53
N ILE A 176 -20.12 -14.49 18.49
CA ILE A 176 -20.98 -13.95 19.54
C ILE A 176 -20.33 -14.27 20.89
N ILE A 177 -20.25 -13.26 21.76
CA ILE A 177 -19.69 -13.37 23.09
C ILE A 177 -20.83 -13.16 24.07
N ARG A 178 -21.04 -14.12 25.00
CA ARG A 178 -22.04 -14.07 26.06
C ARG A 178 -21.35 -14.31 27.41
N GLY A 179 -21.11 -13.24 28.16
CA GLY A 179 -20.27 -13.32 29.36
C GLY A 179 -18.85 -13.81 29.02
N GLU A 180 -18.49 -14.98 29.55
CA GLU A 180 -17.19 -15.61 29.24
C GLU A 180 -17.25 -16.62 28.09
N GLU A 181 -18.43 -16.96 27.59
CA GLU A 181 -18.62 -17.92 26.50
C GLU A 181 -18.43 -17.29 25.13
N HIS A 182 -17.76 -18.00 24.24
CA HIS A 182 -17.44 -17.54 22.89
C HIS A 182 -17.99 -18.49 21.83
N PHE A 183 -19.06 -18.10 21.17
CA PHE A 183 -19.67 -18.86 20.09
C PHE A 183 -19.01 -18.51 18.74
N ARG A 184 -18.52 -19.49 18.01
CA ARG A 184 -17.92 -19.33 16.67
C ARG A 184 -18.60 -20.21 15.60
N PHE A 185 -19.37 -21.19 16.03
CA PHE A 185 -20.07 -22.12 15.15
C PHE A 185 -21.57 -22.01 15.38
N SER A 186 -22.33 -22.39 14.37
CA SER A 186 -23.82 -22.37 14.41
C SER A 186 -24.45 -21.03 14.80
N LEU A 187 -23.77 -19.91 14.52
CA LEU A 187 -24.18 -18.55 14.91
C LEU A 187 -25.58 -18.22 14.37
N LYS A 188 -25.89 -18.70 13.16
CA LYS A 188 -27.17 -18.39 12.47
C LYS A 188 -28.40 -18.94 13.18
N SER A 189 -28.23 -19.99 13.97
CA SER A 189 -29.31 -20.68 14.72
C SER A 189 -29.30 -20.36 16.21
N LEU A 190 -28.31 -19.61 16.69
CA LEU A 190 -28.20 -19.23 18.10
C LEU A 190 -29.27 -18.18 18.43
N GLN A 191 -30.04 -18.42 19.49
CA GLN A 191 -31.00 -17.43 20.00
C GLN A 191 -30.27 -16.31 20.74
N ILE A 192 -30.49 -15.08 20.30
CA ILE A 192 -29.81 -13.88 20.77
C ILE A 192 -30.41 -13.45 22.13
N GLN A 193 -29.54 -13.07 23.05
CA GLN A 193 -29.90 -12.62 24.39
C GLN A 193 -29.42 -11.20 24.66
N VAL A 194 -30.04 -10.54 25.64
CA VAL A 194 -29.61 -9.23 26.11
C VAL A 194 -28.17 -9.33 26.64
N GLY A 195 -27.32 -8.38 26.23
CA GLY A 195 -25.92 -8.35 26.63
C GLY A 195 -24.96 -9.13 25.72
N ASP A 196 -25.47 -9.87 24.72
CA ASP A 196 -24.62 -10.52 23.73
C ASP A 196 -23.81 -9.48 22.97
N ILE A 197 -22.52 -9.79 22.71
CA ILE A 197 -21.62 -8.94 21.92
C ILE A 197 -21.37 -9.64 20.59
N PHE A 198 -21.77 -9.01 19.50
CA PHE A 198 -21.48 -9.45 18.14
C PHE A 198 -20.19 -8.89 17.65
N VAL A 199 -19.25 -9.74 17.28
CA VAL A 199 -18.09 -9.36 16.49
C VAL A 199 -18.44 -9.58 15.03
N ALA A 200 -18.68 -8.49 14.32
CA ALA A 200 -19.19 -8.55 12.95
C ALA A 200 -18.44 -7.60 12.03
N GLN A 201 -18.40 -8.00 10.77
CA GLN A 201 -17.90 -7.20 9.68
C GLN A 201 -19.06 -6.53 8.96
N VAL A 202 -19.05 -5.20 8.85
CA VAL A 202 -20.14 -4.41 8.27
C VAL A 202 -19.59 -3.25 7.44
N HIS A 203 -20.31 -2.86 6.39
CA HIS A 203 -20.00 -1.67 5.62
C HIS A 203 -20.33 -0.39 6.40
N VAL A 204 -19.46 0.64 6.34
CA VAL A 204 -19.66 1.91 7.08
C VAL A 204 -21.04 2.51 6.84
N ASN A 205 -21.51 2.48 5.60
CA ASN A 205 -22.82 3.05 5.25
C ASN A 205 -24.00 2.30 5.89
N GLU A 206 -23.83 1.00 6.17
CA GLU A 206 -24.85 0.16 6.79
C GLU A 206 -24.69 0.05 8.32
N LEU A 207 -23.51 0.44 8.83
CA LEU A 207 -23.16 0.36 10.26
C LEU A 207 -24.12 1.21 11.13
N LEU A 208 -24.32 2.46 10.75
CA LEU A 208 -25.19 3.38 11.48
C LEU A 208 -26.65 2.93 11.36
N LYS A 209 -27.06 2.50 10.17
CA LYS A 209 -28.41 1.99 9.94
C LYS A 209 -28.68 0.72 10.74
N PHE A 210 -27.73 -0.22 10.77
CA PHE A 210 -27.86 -1.43 11.60
C PHE A 210 -27.95 -1.09 13.09
N ARG A 211 -27.11 -0.15 13.57
CA ARG A 211 -27.12 0.31 14.95
C ARG A 211 -28.49 0.89 15.32
N ASP A 212 -29.02 1.79 14.48
CA ASP A 212 -30.27 2.50 14.76
C ASP A 212 -31.51 1.60 14.60
N ASP A 213 -31.57 0.77 13.56
CA ASP A 213 -32.67 -0.16 13.29
C ASP A 213 -32.75 -1.30 14.32
N MET A 214 -31.60 -1.80 14.79
CA MET A 214 -31.51 -2.92 15.72
C MET A 214 -31.29 -2.49 17.18
N ASN A 215 -31.21 -1.19 17.45
CA ASN A 215 -30.99 -0.60 18.76
C ASN A 215 -29.84 -1.29 19.53
N VAL A 216 -28.67 -1.36 18.88
CA VAL A 216 -27.44 -1.96 19.43
C VAL A 216 -26.41 -0.89 19.72
N LEU A 217 -25.59 -1.12 20.75
CA LEU A 217 -24.52 -0.20 21.16
C LEU A 217 -23.21 -0.58 20.47
N LEU A 218 -22.54 0.38 19.84
CA LEU A 218 -21.19 0.23 19.32
C LEU A 218 -20.19 0.33 20.50
N LEU A 219 -19.40 -0.73 20.73
CA LEU A 219 -18.40 -0.72 21.82
C LEU A 219 -17.18 0.16 21.51
N SER A 220 -16.93 0.50 20.24
CA SER A 220 -15.90 1.47 19.86
C SER A 220 -16.23 2.89 20.31
N ASP A 221 -17.49 3.25 20.40
CA ASP A 221 -17.94 4.58 20.85
C ASP A 221 -17.79 4.74 22.36
N VAL A 222 -17.83 3.63 23.11
CA VAL A 222 -17.69 3.64 24.59
C VAL A 222 -16.25 3.88 25.04
N LYS A 223 -15.26 3.48 24.24
CA LYS A 223 -13.83 3.71 24.54
C LYS A 223 -13.34 5.14 24.29
N MET A 224 -14.12 5.97 23.62
CA MET A 224 -13.77 7.38 23.37
C MET A 224 -14.41 8.34 24.39
N SER A 225 -15.20 7.85 25.32
CA SER A 225 -15.90 8.67 26.35
C SER A 225 -15.37 8.46 27.77
N GLU A 226 -14.29 7.72 27.97
CA GLU A 226 -13.49 7.65 29.17
C GLU A 226 -12.11 8.34 28.95
#